data_056c60c11fc87ba6ff063a98528dd4a0
#
_entry.id   056c60c11fc87ba6ff063a98528dd4a0
#
_cell.length_a   1.000
_cell.length_b   1.000
_cell.length_c   1.000
_cell.angle_alpha   90.00
_cell.angle_beta   90.00
_cell.angle_gamma   90.00
#
_symmetry.space_group_name_H-M   'P 1'
#
loop_
_entity.id
_entity.type
_entity.pdbx_description
1 polymer ?
#
loop_
_entity_poly.entity_id
_entity_poly.type
_entity_poly.pdbx_seq_one_letter_code
_entity_poly.pdbx_strand_id
1 'polypeptide(L)'
;AHALAAGFGRVNYNYDDKYLASVSIRREGSSRFGANNKWGWFPAASAGWRIKAEDFMSDIDWVNDLKLRAGFGVTGNNVNQSLLSVALLSQSDKFDYDGNPTATYKITQNVNPDLKWEKKYEYNLGVDYELLESRLSGSLEAYVRHTKDLLWYYEVPTPPYQYTTLLANAGQMVSYGVELALNAVAVKTSDFRWTSGLTLAWNQNRITKLSDPDKGFNYSSSPQGNLYGNKFNGS
;
A
#
# COMPACT_ATOMS: atom_id res chain seq x y z
N ALA A 1 18.94 -3.49 -15.91
CA ALA A 1 17.77 -4.31 -16.26
C ALA A 1 17.18 -4.92 -14.98
N HIS A 2 15.87 -5.08 -14.93
CA HIS A 2 15.18 -5.81 -13.86
C HIS A 2 14.17 -6.78 -14.46
N ALA A 3 13.84 -7.82 -13.75
CA ALA A 3 12.84 -8.79 -14.14
C ALA A 3 11.74 -8.88 -13.08
N LEU A 4 10.50 -8.95 -13.53
CA LEU A 4 9.30 -9.18 -12.74
C LEU A 4 8.59 -10.40 -13.31
N ALA A 5 8.10 -11.29 -12.45
CA ALA A 5 7.27 -12.41 -12.83
C ALA A 5 6.12 -12.52 -11.84
N ALA A 6 4.89 -12.71 -12.32
CA ALA A 6 3.72 -12.84 -11.48
C ALA A 6 2.74 -13.87 -12.03
N GLY A 7 2.08 -14.58 -11.11
CA GLY A 7 0.93 -15.43 -11.38
C GLY A 7 -0.19 -15.09 -10.42
N PHE A 8 -1.43 -15.17 -10.86
CA PHE A 8 -2.58 -14.91 -10.01
C PHE A 8 -3.73 -15.86 -10.32
N GLY A 9 -4.58 -16.08 -9.32
CA GLY A 9 -5.85 -16.78 -9.44
C GLY A 9 -6.94 -16.00 -8.70
N ARG A 10 -8.17 -16.05 -9.22
CA ARG A 10 -9.36 -15.43 -8.60
C ARG A 10 -10.55 -16.34 -8.74
N VAL A 11 -11.34 -16.39 -7.68
CA VAL A 11 -12.65 -17.05 -7.65
C VAL A 11 -13.67 -16.01 -7.22
N ASN A 12 -14.78 -15.92 -7.95
CA ASN A 12 -15.92 -15.08 -7.63
C ASN A 12 -17.12 -16.00 -7.40
N TYR A 13 -17.90 -15.69 -6.38
CA TYR A 13 -19.11 -16.38 -6.01
C TYR A 13 -20.25 -15.37 -5.91
N ASN A 14 -21.36 -15.70 -6.52
CA ASN A 14 -22.61 -14.97 -6.44
C ASN A 14 -23.73 -15.95 -6.12
N TYR A 15 -24.44 -15.68 -5.05
CA TYR A 15 -25.61 -16.45 -4.66
C TYR A 15 -26.83 -15.53 -4.64
N ASP A 16 -27.77 -15.79 -5.55
CA ASP A 16 -29.07 -15.13 -5.67
C ASP A 16 -28.98 -13.60 -5.73
N ASP A 17 -27.90 -13.07 -6.28
CA ASP A 17 -27.56 -11.64 -6.25
C ASP A 17 -27.63 -10.96 -4.87
N LYS A 18 -27.78 -11.76 -3.81
CA LYS A 18 -27.81 -11.34 -2.41
C LYS A 18 -26.44 -11.37 -1.78
N TYR A 19 -25.71 -12.48 -1.96
CA TYR A 19 -24.40 -12.68 -1.33
C TYR A 19 -23.33 -12.80 -2.39
N LEU A 20 -22.40 -11.88 -2.32
CA LEU A 20 -21.29 -11.78 -3.26
C LEU A 20 -19.98 -12.04 -2.51
N ALA A 21 -19.11 -12.85 -3.05
CA ALA A 21 -17.79 -13.07 -2.50
C ALA A 21 -16.73 -13.16 -3.60
N SER A 22 -15.56 -12.66 -3.33
CA SER A 22 -14.40 -12.81 -4.20
C SER A 22 -13.16 -13.13 -3.37
N VAL A 23 -12.39 -14.10 -3.81
CA VAL A 23 -11.09 -14.42 -3.22
C VAL A 23 -10.06 -14.46 -4.33
N SER A 24 -8.94 -13.81 -4.13
CA SER A 24 -7.83 -13.83 -5.08
C SER A 24 -6.50 -13.99 -4.37
N ILE A 25 -5.56 -14.60 -5.05
CA ILE A 25 -4.19 -14.71 -4.60
C ILE A 25 -3.25 -14.38 -5.75
N ARG A 26 -2.27 -13.54 -5.48
CA ARG A 26 -1.21 -13.20 -6.41
C ARG A 26 0.14 -13.57 -5.79
N ARG A 27 0.97 -14.24 -6.56
CA ARG A 27 2.38 -14.45 -6.25
C ARG A 27 3.22 -13.65 -7.24
N GLU A 28 4.09 -12.81 -6.72
CA GLU A 28 4.94 -11.95 -7.56
C GLU A 28 6.39 -12.02 -7.11
N GLY A 29 7.30 -12.09 -8.07
CA GLY A 29 8.73 -12.10 -7.85
C GLY A 29 9.43 -10.94 -8.54
N SER A 30 10.39 -10.31 -7.85
CA SER A 30 11.21 -9.23 -8.37
C SER A 30 12.69 -9.52 -8.17
N SER A 31 13.47 -9.31 -9.23
CA SER A 31 14.93 -9.42 -9.15
C SER A 31 15.61 -8.29 -8.37
N ARG A 32 14.85 -7.31 -7.91
CA ARG A 32 15.35 -6.16 -7.13
C ARG A 32 15.60 -6.49 -5.66
N PHE A 33 14.97 -7.55 -5.16
CA PHE A 33 15.07 -7.99 -3.77
C PHE A 33 16.17 -9.02 -3.55
N GLY A 34 16.54 -9.21 -2.29
CA GLY A 34 17.52 -10.21 -1.86
C GLY A 34 17.16 -11.63 -2.30
N ALA A 35 18.16 -12.49 -2.37
CA ALA A 35 18.02 -13.83 -2.93
C ALA A 35 16.87 -14.64 -2.28
N ASN A 36 16.68 -14.48 -0.97
CA ASN A 36 15.68 -15.21 -0.19
C ASN A 36 14.30 -14.52 -0.16
N ASN A 37 14.20 -13.27 -0.62
CA ASN A 37 13.01 -12.42 -0.47
C ASN A 37 12.43 -11.93 -1.81
N LYS A 38 12.82 -12.56 -2.92
CA LYS A 38 12.36 -12.16 -4.26
C LYS A 38 10.86 -12.30 -4.43
N TRP A 39 10.25 -13.30 -3.81
CA TRP A 39 8.84 -13.63 -3.99
C TRP A 39 7.97 -13.14 -2.86
N GLY A 40 6.86 -12.48 -3.21
CA GLY A 40 5.81 -12.05 -2.30
C GLY A 40 4.48 -12.74 -2.61
N TRP A 41 3.66 -12.94 -1.58
CA TRP A 41 2.28 -13.40 -1.67
C TRP A 41 1.35 -12.26 -1.28
N PHE A 42 0.33 -12.04 -2.12
CA PHE A 42 -0.62 -10.93 -2.01
C PHE A 42 -2.05 -11.46 -2.12
N PRO A 43 -2.60 -12.00 -1.02
CA PRO A 43 -3.99 -12.43 -0.97
C PRO A 43 -4.93 -11.23 -0.88
N ALA A 44 -6.16 -11.39 -1.42
CA ALA A 44 -7.26 -10.47 -1.21
C ALA A 44 -8.57 -11.23 -1.16
N ALA A 45 -9.50 -10.73 -0.36
CA ALA A 45 -10.85 -11.25 -0.24
C ALA A 45 -11.83 -10.09 -0.09
N SER A 46 -13.03 -10.25 -0.65
CA SER A 46 -14.13 -9.31 -0.45
C SER A 46 -15.45 -10.05 -0.32
N ALA A 47 -16.35 -9.47 0.45
CA ALA A 47 -17.72 -9.93 0.60
C ALA A 47 -18.68 -8.75 0.40
N GLY A 48 -19.84 -9.03 -0.19
CA GLY A 48 -20.91 -8.08 -0.36
C GLY A 48 -22.25 -8.74 0.01
N TRP A 49 -23.06 -8.03 0.76
CA TRP A 49 -24.40 -8.43 1.11
C TRP A 49 -25.38 -7.37 0.64
N ARG A 50 -26.24 -7.74 -0.33
CA ARG A 50 -27.30 -6.89 -0.83
C ARG A 50 -28.51 -7.00 0.08
N ILE A 51 -28.56 -6.17 1.11
CA ILE A 51 -29.59 -6.20 2.16
C ILE A 51 -30.99 -5.95 1.56
N LYS A 52 -31.09 -5.06 0.56
CA LYS A 52 -32.39 -4.79 -0.11
C LYS A 52 -32.98 -6.02 -0.79
N ALA A 53 -32.19 -7.00 -1.16
CA ALA A 53 -32.67 -8.22 -1.80
C ALA A 53 -33.25 -9.25 -0.80
N GLU A 54 -33.23 -8.95 0.51
CA GLU A 54 -33.81 -9.80 1.55
C GLU A 54 -35.31 -9.57 1.72
N ASP A 55 -36.03 -10.61 2.09
CA ASP A 55 -37.49 -10.58 2.24
C ASP A 55 -37.94 -9.58 3.30
N PHE A 56 -37.20 -9.40 4.37
CA PHE A 56 -37.51 -8.41 5.42
C PHE A 56 -37.40 -6.95 4.95
N MET A 57 -36.81 -6.70 3.78
CA MET A 57 -36.70 -5.38 3.17
C MET A 57 -37.74 -5.13 2.09
N SER A 58 -38.61 -6.11 1.76
CA SER A 58 -39.59 -6.02 0.69
C SER A 58 -40.54 -4.86 0.86
N ASP A 59 -41.04 -4.64 2.07
CA ASP A 59 -42.05 -3.63 2.40
C ASP A 59 -41.45 -2.20 2.62
N ILE A 60 -40.14 -2.05 2.41
CA ILE A 60 -39.46 -0.76 2.62
C ILE A 60 -39.23 -0.08 1.26
N ASP A 61 -40.25 0.61 0.73
CA ASP A 61 -40.25 1.17 -0.62
C ASP A 61 -39.28 2.35 -0.81
N TRP A 62 -38.97 3.09 0.24
CA TRP A 62 -38.08 4.23 0.16
C TRP A 62 -36.58 3.86 0.03
N VAL A 63 -36.23 2.59 0.25
CA VAL A 63 -34.90 2.02 0.00
C VAL A 63 -34.92 1.28 -1.33
N ASN A 64 -34.23 1.79 -2.33
CA ASN A 64 -34.14 1.17 -3.66
C ASN A 64 -33.01 0.14 -3.74
N ASP A 65 -31.85 0.45 -3.18
CA ASP A 65 -30.75 -0.50 -2.98
C ASP A 65 -30.01 -0.21 -1.66
N LEU A 66 -29.56 -1.25 -1.01
CA LEU A 66 -28.72 -1.17 0.19
C LEU A 66 -27.77 -2.36 0.18
N LYS A 67 -26.49 -2.09 0.12
CA LYS A 67 -25.45 -3.11 0.03
C LYS A 67 -24.34 -2.82 1.04
N LEU A 68 -24.06 -3.82 1.87
CA LEU A 68 -22.89 -3.82 2.75
C LEU A 68 -21.72 -4.49 2.04
N ARG A 69 -20.54 -3.89 2.13
CA ARG A 69 -19.28 -4.42 1.58
C ARG A 69 -18.22 -4.53 2.65
N ALA A 70 -17.47 -5.61 2.63
CA ALA A 70 -16.26 -5.76 3.43
C ALA A 70 -15.14 -6.28 2.54
N GLY A 71 -13.94 -5.79 2.76
CA GLY A 71 -12.77 -6.16 1.98
C GLY A 71 -11.50 -6.27 2.81
N PHE A 72 -10.65 -7.17 2.39
CA PHE A 72 -9.29 -7.34 2.87
C PHE A 72 -8.36 -7.52 1.69
N GLY A 73 -7.22 -6.87 1.70
CA GLY A 73 -6.22 -7.04 0.65
C GLY A 73 -4.80 -6.83 1.16
N VAL A 74 -3.88 -7.58 0.59
CA VAL A 74 -2.44 -7.37 0.78
C VAL A 74 -1.85 -6.91 -0.54
N THR A 75 -1.15 -5.78 -0.52
CA THR A 75 -0.40 -5.27 -1.67
C THR A 75 1.08 -5.15 -1.34
N GLY A 76 1.93 -5.38 -2.33
CA GLY A 76 3.38 -5.23 -2.21
C GLY A 76 3.87 -3.99 -2.93
N ASN A 77 4.78 -3.26 -2.31
CA ASN A 77 5.51 -2.18 -2.94
C ASN A 77 6.93 -2.65 -3.26
N ASN A 78 7.37 -2.34 -4.47
CA ASN A 78 8.70 -2.69 -4.98
C ASN A 78 9.62 -1.48 -4.88
N VAL A 79 10.92 -1.71 -4.72
CA VAL A 79 11.91 -0.64 -4.80
C VAL A 79 12.04 -0.10 -6.22
N ASN A 80 12.19 1.21 -6.37
CA ASN A 80 12.35 1.83 -7.68
C ASN A 80 13.74 1.61 -8.30
N GLN A 81 14.74 1.38 -7.46
CA GLN A 81 16.12 1.15 -7.89
C GLN A 81 16.42 -0.35 -8.01
N SER A 82 17.23 -0.70 -9.00
CA SER A 82 17.73 -2.07 -9.19
C SER A 82 19.07 -2.24 -8.50
N LEU A 83 19.40 -3.50 -8.16
CA LEU A 83 20.72 -3.90 -7.66
C LEU A 83 21.07 -3.44 -6.22
N LEU A 84 20.08 -3.01 -5.44
CA LEU A 84 20.29 -2.59 -4.03
C LEU A 84 20.60 -3.76 -3.09
N SER A 85 20.32 -5.00 -3.52
CA SER A 85 20.62 -6.22 -2.78
C SER A 85 21.97 -6.86 -3.15
N VAL A 86 22.75 -6.24 -4.05
CA VAL A 86 24.03 -6.73 -4.52
C VAL A 86 25.10 -5.63 -4.49
N ALA A 87 26.35 -6.05 -4.35
CA ALA A 87 27.48 -5.13 -4.41
C ALA A 87 27.65 -4.58 -5.83
N LEU A 88 27.64 -3.28 -5.96
CA LEU A 88 28.02 -2.59 -7.19
C LEU A 88 29.45 -2.11 -7.08
N LEU A 89 30.25 -2.40 -8.09
CA LEU A 89 31.62 -1.94 -8.19
C LEU A 89 31.69 -0.81 -9.21
N SER A 90 32.34 0.27 -8.86
CA SER A 90 32.78 1.30 -9.81
C SER A 90 34.30 1.36 -9.86
N GLN A 91 34.81 1.67 -11.03
CA GLN A 91 36.22 1.97 -11.14
C GLN A 91 36.54 3.19 -10.27
N SER A 92 37.55 3.04 -9.44
CA SER A 92 38.13 4.10 -8.64
C SER A 92 39.39 4.65 -9.31
N ASP A 93 40.33 5.09 -8.52
CA ASP A 93 41.62 5.57 -9.02
C ASP A 93 42.44 4.43 -9.67
N LYS A 94 43.45 4.81 -10.42
CA LYS A 94 44.44 3.87 -10.90
C LYS A 94 45.52 3.70 -9.87
N PHE A 95 45.92 2.47 -9.62
CA PHE A 95 47.06 2.12 -8.79
C PHE A 95 48.19 1.71 -9.72
N ASP A 96 49.38 2.26 -9.49
CA ASP A 96 50.57 1.87 -10.24
C ASP A 96 51.13 0.58 -9.64
N TYR A 97 51.05 -0.51 -10.40
CA TYR A 97 51.62 -1.78 -10.04
C TYR A 97 52.73 -2.12 -11.05
N ASP A 98 53.98 -2.14 -10.56
CA ASP A 98 55.16 -2.48 -11.35
C ASP A 98 55.29 -1.58 -12.63
N GLY A 99 55.07 -0.26 -12.47
CA GLY A 99 55.12 0.71 -13.57
C GLY A 99 53.93 0.69 -14.53
N ASN A 100 52.90 -0.13 -14.22
CA ASN A 100 51.68 -0.23 -15.06
C ASN A 100 50.46 0.32 -14.28
N PRO A 101 49.74 1.34 -14.83
CA PRO A 101 48.53 1.85 -14.20
C PRO A 101 47.41 0.79 -14.24
N THR A 102 47.13 0.20 -13.09
CA THR A 102 46.12 -0.83 -12.89
C THR A 102 44.83 -0.20 -12.34
N ALA A 103 43.68 -0.50 -12.93
CA ALA A 103 42.39 -0.01 -12.47
C ALA A 103 42.02 -0.63 -11.12
N THR A 104 41.61 0.20 -10.16
CA THR A 104 41.04 -0.25 -8.90
C THR A 104 39.53 -0.12 -8.92
N TYR A 105 38.85 -0.96 -8.15
CA TYR A 105 37.40 -0.96 -8.03
C TYR A 105 36.99 -0.81 -6.56
N LYS A 106 35.97 -0.01 -6.33
CA LYS A 106 35.35 0.14 -5.00
C LYS A 106 33.88 -0.16 -5.04
N ILE A 107 33.37 -0.68 -3.93
CA ILE A 107 31.92 -0.82 -3.72
C ILE A 107 31.33 0.58 -3.65
N THR A 108 30.16 0.80 -4.22
CA THR A 108 29.53 2.14 -4.30
C THR A 108 28.36 2.34 -3.36
N GLN A 109 27.91 1.26 -2.69
CA GLN A 109 26.78 1.29 -1.77
C GLN A 109 26.85 0.17 -0.75
N ASN A 110 26.23 0.34 0.40
CA ASN A 110 25.99 -0.76 1.32
C ASN A 110 24.97 -1.73 0.72
N VAL A 111 25.21 -3.01 0.90
CA VAL A 111 24.39 -4.11 0.38
C VAL A 111 23.44 -4.59 1.46
N ASN A 112 22.17 -4.79 1.11
CA ASN A 112 21.21 -5.44 1.99
C ASN A 112 20.64 -6.70 1.33
N PRO A 113 21.22 -7.90 1.63
CA PRO A 113 20.73 -9.16 1.08
C PRO A 113 19.34 -9.56 1.60
N ASP A 114 18.90 -8.97 2.72
CA ASP A 114 17.60 -9.24 3.36
C ASP A 114 16.49 -8.30 2.87
N LEU A 115 16.79 -7.46 1.87
CA LEU A 115 15.80 -6.54 1.30
C LEU A 115 14.60 -7.32 0.76
N LYS A 116 13.40 -6.92 1.21
CA LYS A 116 12.14 -7.60 0.90
C LYS A 116 11.03 -6.62 0.52
N TRP A 117 9.89 -7.18 0.11
CA TRP A 117 8.69 -6.42 -0.21
C TRP A 117 8.18 -5.65 1.00
N GLU A 118 7.93 -4.35 0.83
CA GLU A 118 7.07 -3.59 1.73
C GLU A 118 5.63 -4.07 1.51
N LYS A 119 4.93 -4.41 2.60
CA LYS A 119 3.57 -4.95 2.54
C LYS A 119 2.57 -4.00 3.16
N LYS A 120 1.50 -3.75 2.42
CA LYS A 120 0.34 -2.99 2.89
C LYS A 120 -0.84 -3.95 3.04
N TYR A 121 -1.36 -4.02 4.26
CA TYR A 121 -2.56 -4.76 4.63
C TYR A 121 -3.70 -3.76 4.75
N GLU A 122 -4.73 -3.92 3.95
CA GLU A 122 -5.88 -3.03 3.91
C GLU A 122 -7.14 -3.79 4.32
N TYR A 123 -7.90 -3.18 5.21
CA TYR A 123 -9.23 -3.62 5.63
C TYR A 123 -10.18 -2.48 5.33
N ASN A 124 -11.28 -2.76 4.66
CA ASN A 124 -12.32 -1.79 4.38
C ASN A 124 -13.72 -2.34 4.69
N LEU A 125 -14.59 -1.44 5.08
CA LEU A 125 -16.01 -1.68 5.28
C LEU A 125 -16.76 -0.53 4.61
N GLY A 126 -17.74 -0.85 3.78
CA GLY A 126 -18.51 0.14 3.03
C GLY A 126 -19.97 -0.20 2.96
N VAL A 127 -20.79 0.84 2.85
CA VAL A 127 -22.23 0.76 2.59
C VAL A 127 -22.51 1.56 1.33
N ASP A 128 -23.12 0.91 0.33
CA ASP A 128 -23.68 1.55 -0.84
C ASP A 128 -25.19 1.67 -0.63
N TYR A 129 -25.77 2.81 -0.93
CA TYR A 129 -27.19 3.06 -0.73
C TYR A 129 -27.81 3.82 -1.91
N GLU A 130 -29.06 3.49 -2.18
CA GLU A 130 -29.90 4.17 -3.13
C GLU A 130 -31.31 4.28 -2.53
N LEU A 131 -31.80 5.51 -2.37
CA LEU A 131 -32.97 5.84 -1.58
C LEU A 131 -33.90 6.78 -2.35
N LEU A 132 -35.19 6.82 -1.94
CA LEU A 132 -36.18 7.78 -2.39
C LEU A 132 -36.37 7.77 -3.94
N GLU A 133 -36.70 6.62 -4.50
CA GLU A 133 -36.83 6.41 -5.94
C GLU A 133 -35.56 6.83 -6.71
N SER A 134 -34.40 6.44 -6.21
CA SER A 134 -33.09 6.77 -6.75
C SER A 134 -32.74 8.27 -6.77
N ARG A 135 -33.45 9.06 -5.97
CA ARG A 135 -33.17 10.50 -5.84
C ARG A 135 -31.97 10.78 -4.95
N LEU A 136 -31.65 9.89 -4.05
CA LEU A 136 -30.49 9.99 -3.18
C LEU A 136 -29.69 8.70 -3.28
N SER A 137 -28.44 8.78 -3.69
CA SER A 137 -27.56 7.64 -3.79
C SER A 137 -26.14 7.99 -3.32
N GLY A 138 -25.39 7.00 -2.88
CA GLY A 138 -24.05 7.25 -2.46
C GLY A 138 -23.39 6.06 -1.82
N SER A 139 -22.23 6.31 -1.23
CA SER A 139 -21.47 5.33 -0.45
C SER A 139 -20.82 5.98 0.77
N LEU A 140 -20.73 5.20 1.82
CA LEU A 140 -19.92 5.50 3.00
C LEU A 140 -18.92 4.38 3.16
N GLU A 141 -17.63 4.71 3.23
CA GLU A 141 -16.56 3.73 3.39
C GLU A 141 -15.63 4.13 4.51
N ALA A 142 -15.21 3.15 5.32
CA ALA A 142 -14.16 3.30 6.32
C ALA A 142 -13.06 2.28 6.04
N TYR A 143 -11.80 2.67 6.22
CA TYR A 143 -10.67 1.78 5.99
C TYR A 143 -9.56 1.96 7.02
N VAL A 144 -8.81 0.90 7.19
CA VAL A 144 -7.55 0.88 7.94
C VAL A 144 -6.50 0.18 7.12
N ARG A 145 -5.32 0.79 6.98
CA ARG A 145 -4.16 0.27 6.24
C ARG A 145 -2.96 0.16 7.16
N HIS A 146 -2.39 -1.01 7.27
CA HIS A 146 -1.14 -1.24 7.98
C HIS A 146 -0.02 -1.47 6.97
N THR A 147 0.91 -0.54 6.85
CA THR A 147 2.14 -0.72 6.06
C THR A 147 3.22 -1.28 6.97
N LYS A 148 3.75 -2.44 6.62
CA LYS A 148 4.85 -3.12 7.33
C LYS A 148 6.06 -3.23 6.43
N ASP A 149 7.22 -3.36 7.06
CA ASP A 149 8.49 -3.50 6.35
C ASP A 149 8.74 -2.31 5.41
N LEU A 150 8.45 -1.09 5.88
CA LEU A 150 8.59 0.15 5.13
C LEU A 150 10.04 0.29 4.67
N LEU A 151 10.21 0.54 3.38
CA LEU A 151 11.50 0.72 2.74
C LEU A 151 12.01 2.13 2.97
N TRP A 152 13.12 2.26 3.70
CA TRP A 152 13.73 3.54 4.02
C TRP A 152 15.25 3.46 4.08
N TYR A 153 15.94 4.57 3.87
CA TYR A 153 17.37 4.68 4.09
C TYR A 153 17.65 4.95 5.56
N TYR A 154 18.33 4.02 6.22
CA TYR A 154 18.75 4.13 7.61
C TYR A 154 20.21 4.53 7.69
N GLU A 155 20.56 5.36 8.68
CA GLU A 155 21.96 5.58 9.02
C GLU A 155 22.51 4.36 9.74
N VAL A 156 23.71 3.99 9.35
CA VAL A 156 24.43 2.84 9.90
C VAL A 156 25.85 3.25 10.27
N PRO A 157 26.44 2.63 11.32
CA PRO A 157 27.79 2.99 11.76
C PRO A 157 28.84 2.58 10.73
N THR A 158 29.86 3.42 10.60
CA THR A 158 31.06 3.13 9.83
C THR A 158 32.27 3.13 10.75
N PRO A 159 32.97 1.99 10.99
CA PRO A 159 32.66 0.65 10.53
C PRO A 159 31.50 -0.01 11.33
N PRO A 160 30.93 -1.17 10.96
CA PRO A 160 31.41 -2.09 9.91
C PRO A 160 30.93 -1.79 8.49
N TYR A 161 29.95 -0.86 8.34
CA TYR A 161 29.46 -0.48 7.01
C TYR A 161 30.44 0.46 6.32
N GLN A 162 30.52 0.38 4.99
CA GLN A 162 31.41 1.23 4.19
C GLN A 162 30.82 2.62 3.95
N TYR A 163 29.49 2.73 3.91
CA TYR A 163 28.74 3.97 3.73
C TYR A 163 27.83 4.19 4.93
N THR A 164 27.49 5.45 5.19
CA THR A 164 26.68 5.86 6.34
C THR A 164 25.19 5.52 6.21
N THR A 165 24.74 5.08 5.03
CA THR A 165 23.32 4.78 4.78
C THR A 165 23.12 3.37 4.21
N LEU A 166 22.03 2.71 4.62
CA LEU A 166 21.60 1.41 4.15
C LEU A 166 20.11 1.43 3.88
N LEU A 167 19.66 0.98 2.69
CA LEU A 167 18.25 0.74 2.45
C LEU A 167 17.81 -0.53 3.16
N ALA A 168 16.81 -0.43 4.02
CA ALA A 168 16.32 -1.56 4.81
C ALA A 168 14.80 -1.50 5.03
N ASN A 169 14.24 -2.63 5.46
CA ASN A 169 12.84 -2.79 5.82
C ASN A 169 12.70 -2.75 7.34
N ALA A 170 12.41 -1.61 7.93
CA ALA A 170 12.32 -1.50 9.39
C ALA A 170 11.14 -0.65 9.90
N GLY A 171 10.58 0.22 9.07
CA GLY A 171 9.48 1.10 9.45
C GLY A 171 8.10 0.43 9.41
N GLN A 172 7.15 1.03 10.13
CA GLN A 172 5.74 0.66 10.08
C GLN A 172 4.88 1.93 10.12
N MET A 173 3.76 1.90 9.39
CA MET A 173 2.81 3.00 9.33
C MET A 173 1.38 2.45 9.35
N VAL A 174 0.50 3.19 10.00
CA VAL A 174 -0.95 2.96 9.96
C VAL A 174 -1.61 4.17 9.33
N SER A 175 -2.49 3.91 8.37
CA SER A 175 -3.36 4.92 7.75
C SER A 175 -4.80 4.49 7.94
N TYR A 176 -5.66 5.40 8.31
CA TYR A 176 -7.10 5.13 8.43
C TYR A 176 -7.89 6.34 7.97
N GLY A 177 -9.10 6.09 7.50
CA GLY A 177 -9.94 7.16 6.98
C GLY A 177 -11.38 6.74 6.78
N VAL A 178 -12.20 7.76 6.51
CA VAL A 178 -13.62 7.64 6.16
C VAL A 178 -13.87 8.47 4.92
N GLU A 179 -14.60 7.91 3.99
CA GLU A 179 -14.97 8.55 2.73
C GLU A 179 -16.50 8.49 2.56
N LEU A 180 -17.09 9.61 2.19
CA LEU A 180 -18.51 9.76 1.89
C LEU A 180 -18.67 10.28 0.47
N ALA A 181 -19.42 9.57 -0.35
CA ALA A 181 -19.94 10.06 -1.62
C ALA A 181 -21.46 10.16 -1.53
N LEU A 182 -22.00 11.29 -1.93
CA LEU A 182 -23.43 11.57 -1.93
C LEU A 182 -23.83 12.18 -3.29
N ASN A 183 -24.84 11.62 -3.91
CA ASN A 183 -25.47 12.15 -5.12
C ASN A 183 -26.95 12.34 -4.86
N ALA A 184 -27.47 13.53 -5.18
CA ALA A 184 -28.87 13.87 -4.99
C ALA A 184 -29.48 14.45 -6.26
N VAL A 185 -30.65 13.98 -6.61
CA VAL A 185 -31.54 14.63 -7.59
C VAL A 185 -32.47 15.57 -6.84
N ALA A 186 -32.02 16.82 -6.66
CA ALA A 186 -32.72 17.80 -5.85
C ALA A 186 -34.06 18.19 -6.47
N VAL A 187 -34.10 18.38 -7.79
CA VAL A 187 -35.31 18.69 -8.53
C VAL A 187 -35.39 17.84 -9.80
N LYS A 188 -36.56 17.26 -10.04
CA LYS A 188 -36.86 16.51 -11.26
C LYS A 188 -38.29 16.85 -11.70
N THR A 189 -38.42 17.58 -12.81
CA THR A 189 -39.69 17.88 -13.51
C THR A 189 -39.62 17.36 -14.94
N SER A 190 -40.66 17.57 -15.75
CA SER A 190 -40.65 17.22 -17.18
C SER A 190 -39.52 17.91 -17.95
N ASP A 191 -39.23 19.18 -17.61
CA ASP A 191 -38.35 20.04 -18.40
C ASP A 191 -37.06 20.44 -17.68
N PHE A 192 -36.95 20.10 -16.39
CA PHE A 192 -35.80 20.49 -15.58
C PHE A 192 -35.35 19.39 -14.62
N ARG A 193 -34.06 19.15 -14.59
CA ARG A 193 -33.42 18.25 -13.65
C ARG A 193 -32.20 18.90 -13.03
N TRP A 194 -32.20 18.98 -11.71
CA TRP A 194 -31.04 19.42 -10.94
C TRP A 194 -30.46 18.28 -10.14
N THR A 195 -29.18 17.97 -10.39
CA THR A 195 -28.41 16.98 -9.66
C THR A 195 -27.25 17.65 -8.94
N SER A 196 -26.98 17.22 -7.73
CA SER A 196 -25.86 17.67 -6.91
C SER A 196 -25.05 16.49 -6.42
N GLY A 197 -23.72 16.62 -6.40
CA GLY A 197 -22.81 15.62 -5.85
C GLY A 197 -21.93 16.25 -4.77
N LEU A 198 -21.67 15.49 -3.71
CA LEU A 198 -20.76 15.85 -2.63
C LEU A 198 -19.84 14.66 -2.35
N THR A 199 -18.54 14.92 -2.28
CA THR A 199 -17.56 13.94 -1.84
C THR A 199 -16.76 14.52 -0.69
N LEU A 200 -16.70 13.79 0.41
CA LEU A 200 -15.92 14.14 1.59
C LEU A 200 -14.97 12.99 1.89
N ALA A 201 -13.73 13.32 2.19
CA ALA A 201 -12.73 12.35 2.62
C ALA A 201 -11.96 12.90 3.82
N TRP A 202 -11.86 12.08 4.85
CA TRP A 202 -11.00 12.35 5.98
C TRP A 202 -10.05 11.18 6.16
N ASN A 203 -8.75 11.48 6.29
CA ASN A 203 -7.76 10.45 6.51
C ASN A 203 -6.67 10.93 7.47
N GLN A 204 -6.06 9.98 8.15
CA GLN A 204 -4.92 10.21 9.03
C GLN A 204 -3.88 9.12 8.83
N ASN A 205 -2.61 9.55 8.81
CA ASN A 205 -1.46 8.66 8.72
C ASN A 205 -0.64 8.79 10.00
N ARG A 206 -0.21 7.66 10.54
CA ARG A 206 0.65 7.62 11.72
C ARG A 206 1.77 6.62 11.50
N ILE A 207 3.00 7.06 11.65
CA ILE A 207 4.14 6.16 11.71
C ILE A 207 4.16 5.54 13.11
N THR A 208 4.13 4.22 13.17
CA THR A 208 4.09 3.47 14.43
C THR A 208 5.45 2.90 14.82
N LYS A 209 6.35 2.74 13.84
CA LYS A 209 7.73 2.30 14.06
C LYS A 209 8.62 2.94 13.02
N LEU A 210 9.69 3.61 13.42
CA LEU A 210 10.68 4.23 12.52
C LEU A 210 12.02 3.52 12.52
N SER A 211 12.35 2.84 13.61
CA SER A 211 13.65 2.20 13.80
C SER A 211 13.47 0.75 14.22
N ASP A 212 14.48 -0.05 13.99
CA ASP A 212 14.58 -1.40 14.52
C ASP A 212 15.92 -1.52 15.27
N PRO A 213 15.96 -1.16 16.57
CA PRO A 213 17.18 -1.18 17.36
C PRO A 213 17.80 -2.57 17.43
N ASP A 214 16.98 -3.63 17.40
CA ASP A 214 17.43 -5.01 17.44
C ASP A 214 18.24 -5.39 16.18
N LYS A 215 18.01 -4.66 15.08
CA LYS A 215 18.76 -4.82 13.83
C LYS A 215 19.83 -3.73 13.62
N GLY A 216 20.05 -2.88 14.61
CA GLY A 216 21.00 -1.78 14.52
C GLY A 216 20.57 -0.61 13.63
N PHE A 217 19.28 -0.54 13.26
CA PHE A 217 18.76 0.57 12.47
C PHE A 217 18.22 1.67 13.38
N ASN A 218 18.89 2.81 13.37
CA ASN A 218 18.44 4.00 14.06
C ASN A 218 17.82 4.98 13.07
N TYR A 219 16.76 5.66 13.50
CA TYR A 219 16.23 6.78 12.75
C TYR A 219 17.21 7.94 12.82
N SER A 220 17.66 8.40 11.68
CA SER A 220 18.32 9.69 11.58
C SER A 220 17.36 10.70 10.97
N SER A 221 17.46 11.93 11.40
CA SER A 221 16.84 13.09 10.78
C SER A 221 17.54 13.42 9.45
N SER A 222 17.48 12.48 8.49
CA SER A 222 18.02 12.72 7.15
C SER A 222 17.37 13.96 6.53
N PRO A 223 18.11 14.81 5.80
CA PRO A 223 17.58 15.99 5.13
C PRO A 223 16.46 15.72 4.11
N GLN A 224 16.23 14.47 3.74
CA GLN A 224 15.08 14.04 2.94
C GLN A 224 13.82 13.71 3.79
N GLY A 225 13.85 13.97 5.09
CA GLY A 225 12.86 13.57 6.09
C GLY A 225 11.56 14.35 6.14
N ASN A 226 11.17 15.11 5.13
CA ASN A 226 9.86 15.76 5.07
C ASN A 226 8.94 15.10 4.05
N LEU A 227 8.71 13.79 4.17
CA LEU A 227 7.67 13.13 3.39
C LEU A 227 6.25 13.40 3.90
N TYR A 228 6.09 13.87 5.12
CA TYR A 228 4.79 14.30 5.68
C TYR A 228 5.03 15.45 6.65
N GLY A 229 4.55 16.63 6.27
CA GLY A 229 4.72 17.89 6.98
C GLY A 229 4.64 17.79 8.49
N ASN A 230 5.58 18.47 9.11
CA ASN A 230 5.63 18.90 10.50
C ASN A 230 4.48 18.46 11.41
N LYS A 231 4.71 17.41 12.19
CA LYS A 231 4.32 17.26 13.59
C LYS A 231 4.68 15.87 14.07
N PHE A 232 5.95 15.64 14.40
CA PHE A 232 6.33 14.66 15.38
C PHE A 232 6.42 15.36 16.73
N ASN A 233 5.30 15.54 17.39
CA ASN A 233 5.31 15.72 18.85
C ASN A 233 5.24 14.31 19.44
N GLY A 234 6.41 13.72 19.72
CA GLY A 234 6.54 12.59 20.60
C GLY A 234 6.35 13.07 22.04
N SER A 235 5.37 12.57 22.71
CA SER A 235 5.30 12.44 24.15
C SER A 235 4.68 11.09 24.43
#